data_43675234b31324d1c0606dec4af196aa
#
_entry.id   43675234b31324d1c0606dec4af196aa
#
_cell.length_a   1.000
_cell.length_b   1.000
_cell.length_c   1.000
_cell.angle_alpha   90.00
_cell.angle_beta   90.00
_cell.angle_gamma   90.00
#
_symmetry.space_group_name_H-M   'P 1'
#
loop_
_entity.id
_entity.type
_entity.pdbx_description
1 polymer ?
#
loop_
_entity_poly.entity_id
_entity_poly.type
_entity_poly.pdbx_seq_one_letter_code
_entity_poly.pdbx_strand_id
1 'polypeptide(L)'
;MYYIINRETDKLELHFSKEEYQAMPDETKSTIRSNFLFSRRGGCWVSRAKRPHLSYVERIAKDLGAEYQGKTGEELTFEEKMERQADRAAARADRMEARSDAAAQRGEALQKPIENMHGDIAFFTQPNINTSAGRAFTRQRERMFAAFDRGFEEFKKSEYYAQRAEIARRTANLENSKDKAFCDRRVKDAQKNIKAIQKNLDHYHAMLECDGMGKQQKRFDGTPIERAEIERWIEDAEERLESEISRLCYYQSCIDDLGGVQFSKENIKPGYVVKIKHYNDCTVLRTGPKNIIYRTPNGFNLTAAYAEILEIVKAEEEVKPTHPFKVGETFEIGAYVDGHRVKQVWEIVKSTATTVTLKNQTTGENIRRTPKIRWTCEGDKWALCIGDYIDSMFYRSI
;
A
#
# COMPACT_ATOMS: atom_id res chain seq x y z
N MET A 1 -35.96 10.11 -16.48
CA MET A 1 -34.60 9.68 -16.09
C MET A 1 -34.50 9.70 -14.59
N TYR A 2 -33.90 8.64 -13.96
CA TYR A 2 -33.72 8.55 -12.52
C TYR A 2 -32.40 7.80 -12.20
N TYR A 3 -31.90 7.91 -10.96
CA TYR A 3 -30.78 7.14 -10.48
C TYR A 3 -31.04 6.52 -9.10
N ILE A 4 -30.40 5.37 -8.88
CA ILE A 4 -30.44 4.62 -7.63
C ILE A 4 -29.01 4.29 -7.18
N ILE A 5 -28.82 4.06 -5.89
CA ILE A 5 -27.58 3.54 -5.34
C ILE A 5 -27.77 2.06 -5.02
N ASN A 6 -27.09 1.20 -5.76
CA ASN A 6 -27.13 -0.24 -5.52
C ASN A 6 -26.11 -0.61 -4.43
N ARG A 7 -26.62 -1.06 -3.26
CA ARG A 7 -25.82 -1.43 -2.08
C ARG A 7 -25.00 -2.70 -2.29
N GLU A 8 -25.46 -3.66 -3.10
CA GLU A 8 -24.72 -4.90 -3.37
C GLU A 8 -23.46 -4.66 -4.20
N THR A 9 -23.50 -3.69 -5.09
CA THR A 9 -22.39 -3.38 -6.01
C THR A 9 -21.58 -2.18 -5.57
N ASP A 10 -22.07 -1.41 -4.58
CA ASP A 10 -21.56 -0.12 -4.11
C ASP A 10 -21.46 0.92 -5.26
N LYS A 11 -22.45 0.88 -6.18
CA LYS A 11 -22.42 1.71 -7.40
C LYS A 11 -23.72 2.47 -7.59
N LEU A 12 -23.62 3.59 -8.31
CA LEU A 12 -24.75 4.32 -8.80
C LEU A 12 -25.21 3.73 -10.15
N GLU A 13 -26.50 3.48 -10.28
CA GLU A 13 -27.16 3.04 -11.49
C GLU A 13 -28.04 4.17 -12.03
N LEU A 14 -27.79 4.59 -13.26
CA LEU A 14 -28.51 5.64 -13.95
C LEU A 14 -29.43 5.00 -15.00
N HIS A 15 -30.73 5.28 -14.89
CA HIS A 15 -31.79 4.70 -15.71
C HIS A 15 -32.44 5.76 -16.59
N PHE A 16 -32.43 5.50 -17.88
CA PHE A 16 -33.12 6.27 -18.91
C PHE A 16 -33.33 5.44 -20.17
N SER A 17 -34.30 5.86 -21.00
CA SER A 17 -34.62 5.13 -22.23
C SER A 17 -33.55 5.32 -23.34
N LYS A 18 -33.62 4.48 -24.35
CA LYS A 18 -32.75 4.60 -25.53
C LYS A 18 -33.02 5.89 -26.32
N GLU A 19 -34.27 6.30 -26.35
CA GLU A 19 -34.76 7.52 -27.00
C GLU A 19 -34.22 8.76 -26.28
N GLU A 20 -34.31 8.77 -24.93
CA GLU A 20 -33.70 9.82 -24.10
C GLU A 20 -32.20 9.93 -24.36
N TYR A 21 -31.48 8.79 -24.42
CA TYR A 21 -30.04 8.79 -24.70
C TYR A 21 -29.71 9.34 -26.09
N GLN A 22 -30.50 8.98 -27.12
CA GLN A 22 -30.28 9.45 -28.47
C GLN A 22 -30.50 10.96 -28.60
N ALA A 23 -31.45 11.51 -27.88
CA ALA A 23 -31.78 12.93 -27.88
C ALA A 23 -30.74 13.81 -27.15
N MET A 24 -29.87 13.23 -26.31
CA MET A 24 -28.86 13.98 -25.56
C MET A 24 -27.79 14.58 -26.50
N PRO A 25 -27.18 15.74 -26.12
CA PRO A 25 -26.00 16.30 -26.79
C PRO A 25 -24.81 15.34 -26.73
N ASP A 26 -23.90 15.44 -27.70
CA ASP A 26 -22.73 14.54 -27.78
C ASP A 26 -21.76 14.74 -26.62
N GLU A 27 -21.65 15.95 -26.05
CA GLU A 27 -20.88 16.23 -24.85
C GLU A 27 -21.42 15.46 -23.64
N THR A 28 -22.73 15.46 -23.48
CA THR A 28 -23.43 14.70 -22.42
C THR A 28 -23.23 13.20 -22.59
N LYS A 29 -23.35 12.68 -23.82
CA LYS A 29 -23.06 11.28 -24.13
C LYS A 29 -21.59 10.91 -23.81
N SER A 30 -20.66 11.81 -24.11
CA SER A 30 -19.24 11.64 -23.78
C SER A 30 -19.03 11.57 -22.28
N THR A 31 -19.63 12.47 -21.52
CA THR A 31 -19.58 12.50 -20.04
C THR A 31 -20.14 11.21 -19.42
N ILE A 32 -21.29 10.73 -19.95
CA ILE A 32 -21.87 9.46 -19.49
C ILE A 32 -20.92 8.30 -19.78
N ARG A 33 -20.38 8.17 -20.99
CA ARG A 33 -19.44 7.08 -21.38
C ARG A 33 -18.15 7.10 -20.58
N SER A 34 -17.67 8.27 -20.22
CA SER A 34 -16.45 8.42 -19.39
C SER A 34 -16.65 7.95 -17.96
N ASN A 35 -17.81 8.18 -17.36
CA ASN A 35 -18.08 7.94 -15.96
C ASN A 35 -18.95 6.69 -15.68
N PHE A 36 -19.66 6.19 -16.68
CA PHE A 36 -20.54 5.03 -16.57
C PHE A 36 -20.22 3.96 -17.61
N LEU A 37 -20.66 2.75 -17.33
CA LEU A 37 -20.65 1.60 -18.24
C LEU A 37 -22.06 1.10 -18.43
N PHE A 38 -22.47 0.87 -19.67
CA PHE A 38 -23.78 0.29 -19.94
C PHE A 38 -23.81 -1.20 -19.57
N SER A 39 -24.68 -1.57 -18.66
CA SER A 39 -24.95 -2.94 -18.26
C SER A 39 -26.06 -3.52 -19.13
N ARG A 40 -25.73 -4.40 -20.07
CA ARG A 40 -26.74 -5.07 -20.91
C ARG A 40 -27.71 -5.93 -20.10
N ARG A 41 -27.24 -6.52 -18.98
CA ARG A 41 -28.04 -7.36 -18.12
C ARG A 41 -29.01 -6.54 -17.28
N GLY A 42 -28.58 -5.39 -16.77
CA GLY A 42 -29.43 -4.50 -15.95
C GLY A 42 -30.22 -3.47 -16.75
N GLY A 43 -29.93 -3.30 -18.04
CA GLY A 43 -30.58 -2.27 -18.88
C GLY A 43 -30.27 -0.84 -18.45
N CYS A 44 -29.26 -0.61 -17.65
CA CYS A 44 -28.93 0.66 -17.02
C CYS A 44 -27.46 1.04 -17.18
N TRP A 45 -27.12 2.29 -16.91
CA TRP A 45 -25.76 2.78 -16.90
C TRP A 45 -25.19 2.73 -15.45
N VAL A 46 -24.15 1.93 -15.23
CA VAL A 46 -23.56 1.67 -13.92
C VAL A 46 -22.29 2.49 -13.77
N SER A 47 -22.16 3.22 -12.67
CA SER A 47 -20.99 4.05 -12.40
C SER A 47 -19.67 3.26 -12.41
N ARG A 48 -18.58 3.87 -12.93
CA ARG A 48 -17.22 3.34 -12.80
C ARG A 48 -16.72 3.50 -11.37
N ALA A 49 -17.07 4.63 -10.73
CA ALA A 49 -16.80 4.89 -9.34
C ALA A 49 -17.62 3.95 -8.44
N LYS A 50 -17.08 3.68 -7.25
CA LYS A 50 -17.73 2.92 -6.18
C LYS A 50 -17.78 3.77 -4.92
N ARG A 51 -18.64 3.43 -3.99
CA ARG A 51 -18.61 3.97 -2.64
C ARG A 51 -17.20 3.78 -2.02
N PRO A 52 -16.64 4.78 -1.32
CA PRO A 52 -17.24 6.05 -0.91
C PRO A 52 -17.15 7.19 -1.94
N HIS A 53 -16.66 6.98 -3.15
CA HIS A 53 -16.36 8.01 -4.15
C HIS A 53 -17.48 8.22 -5.18
N LEU A 54 -18.75 8.22 -4.73
CA LEU A 54 -19.93 8.41 -5.60
C LEU A 54 -20.31 9.87 -5.80
N SER A 55 -19.88 10.79 -4.94
CA SER A 55 -20.31 12.20 -4.95
C SER A 55 -20.16 12.90 -6.30
N TYR A 56 -19.08 12.58 -7.04
CA TYR A 56 -18.88 13.15 -8.37
C TYR A 56 -19.88 12.64 -9.40
N VAL A 57 -20.14 11.32 -9.41
CA VAL A 57 -21.11 10.72 -10.36
C VAL A 57 -22.56 11.04 -9.98
N GLU A 58 -22.85 11.25 -8.69
CA GLU A 58 -24.14 11.78 -8.24
C GLU A 58 -24.39 13.20 -8.74
N ARG A 59 -23.37 14.05 -8.69
CA ARG A 59 -23.46 15.40 -9.25
C ARG A 59 -23.75 15.36 -10.74
N ILE A 60 -23.04 14.51 -11.50
CA ILE A 60 -23.33 14.31 -12.93
C ILE A 60 -24.77 13.86 -13.13
N ALA A 61 -25.28 12.90 -12.36
CA ALA A 61 -26.66 12.43 -12.49
C ALA A 61 -27.67 13.56 -12.22
N LYS A 62 -27.41 14.41 -11.23
CA LYS A 62 -28.23 15.60 -10.92
C LYS A 62 -28.17 16.65 -12.03
N ASP A 63 -26.97 16.94 -12.56
CA ASP A 63 -26.77 17.89 -13.67
C ASP A 63 -27.49 17.42 -14.96
N LEU A 64 -27.67 16.11 -15.11
CA LEU A 64 -28.48 15.51 -16.18
C LEU A 64 -30.00 15.58 -15.92
N GLY A 65 -30.41 16.07 -14.76
CA GLY A 65 -31.81 16.13 -14.35
C GLY A 65 -32.38 14.78 -13.91
N ALA A 66 -31.56 13.83 -13.48
CA ALA A 66 -32.01 12.55 -12.96
C ALA A 66 -32.50 12.68 -11.51
N GLU A 67 -33.68 12.12 -11.22
CA GLU A 67 -34.25 12.08 -9.88
C GLU A 67 -33.64 10.94 -9.06
N TYR A 68 -33.38 11.22 -7.79
CA TYR A 68 -32.91 10.18 -6.87
C TYR A 68 -34.08 9.34 -6.38
N GLN A 69 -34.04 8.03 -6.62
CA GLN A 69 -35.10 7.08 -6.20
C GLN A 69 -34.67 6.19 -5.01
N GLY A 70 -33.59 6.53 -4.30
CA GLY A 70 -33.21 5.82 -3.10
C GLY A 70 -32.10 4.78 -3.30
N LYS A 71 -31.96 3.93 -2.29
CA LYS A 71 -30.99 2.84 -2.24
C LYS A 71 -31.70 1.52 -2.49
N THR A 72 -31.07 0.61 -3.26
CA THR A 72 -31.60 -0.73 -3.57
C THR A 72 -30.59 -1.82 -3.24
N GLY A 73 -31.09 -3.05 -3.00
CA GLY A 73 -30.28 -4.20 -2.65
C GLY A 73 -29.88 -4.24 -1.17
N GLU A 74 -29.45 -5.41 -0.72
CA GLU A 74 -28.94 -5.61 0.64
C GLU A 74 -27.46 -5.21 0.72
N GLU A 75 -27.07 -4.62 1.83
CA GLU A 75 -25.67 -4.33 2.07
C GLU A 75 -24.94 -5.62 2.44
N LEU A 76 -23.95 -5.96 1.63
CA LEU A 76 -23.12 -7.13 1.85
C LEU A 76 -22.08 -6.86 2.93
N THR A 77 -21.85 -7.84 3.77
CA THR A 77 -20.71 -7.85 4.68
C THR A 77 -19.40 -7.80 3.90
N PHE A 78 -18.33 -7.42 4.55
CA PHE A 78 -17.01 -7.39 3.89
C PHE A 78 -16.57 -8.80 3.46
N GLU A 79 -16.90 -9.82 4.24
CA GLU A 79 -16.63 -11.22 3.95
C GLU A 79 -17.34 -11.66 2.66
N GLU A 80 -18.64 -11.44 2.54
CA GLU A 80 -19.41 -11.73 1.32
C GLU A 80 -18.88 -10.97 0.10
N LYS A 81 -18.44 -9.72 0.28
CA LYS A 81 -17.78 -8.93 -0.78
C LYS A 81 -16.48 -9.61 -1.23
N MET A 82 -15.70 -10.15 -0.30
CA MET A 82 -14.45 -10.87 -0.59
C MET A 82 -14.72 -12.22 -1.27
N GLU A 83 -15.71 -12.99 -0.83
CA GLU A 83 -16.11 -14.24 -1.48
C GLU A 83 -16.57 -13.99 -2.92
N ARG A 84 -17.49 -13.03 -3.14
CA ARG A 84 -17.90 -12.65 -4.51
C ARG A 84 -16.74 -12.17 -5.37
N GLN A 85 -15.74 -11.54 -4.78
CA GLN A 85 -14.52 -11.16 -5.51
C GLN A 85 -13.70 -12.40 -5.88
N ALA A 86 -13.58 -13.36 -4.97
CA ALA A 86 -12.88 -14.62 -5.20
C ALA A 86 -13.55 -15.42 -6.32
N ASP A 87 -14.87 -15.57 -6.32
CA ASP A 87 -15.65 -16.26 -7.36
C ASP A 87 -15.46 -15.61 -8.74
N ARG A 88 -15.54 -14.27 -8.81
CA ARG A 88 -15.29 -13.55 -10.06
C ARG A 88 -13.86 -13.71 -10.55
N ALA A 89 -12.91 -13.79 -9.63
CA ALA A 89 -11.50 -14.02 -9.95
C ALA A 89 -11.27 -15.45 -10.44
N ALA A 90 -11.90 -16.47 -9.83
CA ALA A 90 -11.86 -17.84 -10.27
C ALA A 90 -12.42 -17.98 -11.69
N ALA A 91 -13.61 -17.47 -11.95
CA ALA A 91 -14.21 -17.47 -13.28
C ALA A 91 -13.38 -16.69 -14.32
N ARG A 92 -12.60 -15.69 -13.91
CA ARG A 92 -11.65 -14.99 -14.78
C ARG A 92 -10.44 -15.84 -15.07
N ALA A 93 -9.89 -16.54 -14.05
CA ALA A 93 -8.76 -17.43 -14.22
C ALA A 93 -9.07 -18.52 -15.26
N ASP A 94 -10.21 -19.20 -15.12
CA ASP A 94 -10.64 -20.24 -16.04
C ASP A 94 -10.75 -19.73 -17.48
N ARG A 95 -11.33 -18.53 -17.68
CA ARG A 95 -11.40 -17.91 -19.01
C ARG A 95 -10.04 -17.54 -19.58
N MET A 96 -9.09 -17.14 -18.74
CA MET A 96 -7.73 -16.81 -19.19
C MET A 96 -6.94 -18.06 -19.53
N GLU A 97 -7.08 -19.14 -18.75
CA GLU A 97 -6.49 -20.44 -19.05
C GLU A 97 -7.01 -20.99 -20.39
N ALA A 98 -8.33 -20.99 -20.60
CA ALA A 98 -8.91 -21.43 -21.86
C ALA A 98 -8.40 -20.59 -23.07
N ARG A 99 -8.16 -19.28 -22.87
CA ARG A 99 -7.54 -18.44 -23.90
C ARG A 99 -6.07 -18.76 -24.15
N SER A 100 -5.34 -19.08 -23.07
CA SER A 100 -3.94 -19.52 -23.16
C SER A 100 -3.82 -20.78 -23.98
N ASP A 101 -4.61 -21.80 -23.65
CA ASP A 101 -4.62 -23.07 -24.35
C ASP A 101 -5.00 -22.93 -25.82
N ALA A 102 -6.05 -22.15 -26.10
CA ALA A 102 -6.46 -21.88 -27.47
C ALA A 102 -5.40 -21.12 -28.26
N ALA A 103 -4.65 -20.21 -27.66
CA ALA A 103 -3.55 -19.51 -28.30
C ALA A 103 -2.36 -20.45 -28.56
N ALA A 104 -2.00 -21.30 -27.60
CA ALA A 104 -0.97 -22.33 -27.77
C ALA A 104 -1.31 -23.26 -28.95
N GLN A 105 -2.53 -23.82 -28.95
CA GLN A 105 -2.99 -24.69 -30.04
C GLN A 105 -2.94 -24.01 -31.42
N ARG A 106 -3.30 -22.71 -31.50
CA ARG A 106 -3.17 -21.96 -32.77
C ARG A 106 -1.70 -21.75 -33.13
N GLY A 107 -0.82 -21.51 -32.16
CA GLY A 107 0.62 -21.41 -32.37
C GLY A 107 1.19 -22.68 -32.98
N GLU A 108 0.90 -23.82 -32.38
CA GLU A 108 1.29 -25.16 -32.83
C GLU A 108 0.75 -25.43 -34.26
N ALA A 109 -0.53 -25.18 -34.49
CA ALA A 109 -1.13 -25.38 -35.80
C ALA A 109 -0.48 -24.52 -36.92
N LEU A 110 -0.03 -23.30 -36.59
CA LEU A 110 0.67 -22.41 -37.50
C LEU A 110 2.13 -22.86 -37.79
N GLN A 111 2.79 -23.49 -36.82
CA GLN A 111 4.18 -23.95 -36.96
C GLN A 111 4.30 -25.34 -37.54
N LYS A 112 3.33 -26.22 -37.31
CA LYS A 112 3.30 -27.61 -37.77
C LYS A 112 3.60 -27.80 -39.25
N PRO A 113 3.14 -26.95 -40.22
CA PRO A 113 3.48 -27.13 -41.64
C PRO A 113 4.97 -27.05 -41.94
N ILE A 114 5.73 -26.19 -41.25
CA ILE A 114 7.20 -26.08 -41.40
C ILE A 114 7.88 -27.23 -40.68
N GLU A 115 7.42 -27.59 -39.48
CA GLU A 115 7.96 -28.72 -38.72
C GLU A 115 7.85 -30.03 -39.52
N ASN A 116 6.74 -30.23 -40.23
CA ASN A 116 6.55 -31.38 -41.08
C ASN A 116 7.50 -31.42 -42.30
N MET A 117 8.13 -30.27 -42.67
CA MET A 117 9.14 -30.19 -43.71
C MET A 117 10.57 -30.45 -43.19
N HIS A 118 10.74 -30.82 -41.93
CA HIS A 118 12.03 -31.16 -41.35
C HIS A 118 12.65 -32.33 -42.16
N GLY A 119 13.87 -32.10 -42.68
CA GLY A 119 14.54 -33.07 -43.54
C GLY A 119 14.29 -32.92 -45.05
N ASP A 120 13.33 -32.09 -45.48
CA ASP A 120 13.13 -31.75 -46.89
C ASP A 120 14.13 -30.66 -47.33
N ILE A 121 15.29 -31.08 -47.82
CA ILE A 121 16.34 -30.18 -48.31
C ILE A 121 15.81 -29.25 -49.41
N ALA A 122 14.93 -29.76 -50.29
CA ALA A 122 14.37 -28.98 -51.41
C ALA A 122 13.52 -27.79 -50.90
N PHE A 123 12.82 -27.97 -49.78
CA PHE A 123 12.02 -26.91 -49.14
C PHE A 123 12.92 -25.78 -48.57
N PHE A 124 14.08 -26.10 -48.04
CA PHE A 124 14.99 -25.11 -47.43
C PHE A 124 16.00 -24.51 -48.43
N THR A 125 16.15 -25.09 -49.64
CA THR A 125 17.03 -24.54 -50.69
C THR A 125 16.32 -23.44 -51.50
N GLN A 126 17.09 -22.59 -52.20
CA GLN A 126 16.54 -21.54 -52.99
C GLN A 126 15.93 -22.10 -54.28
N PRO A 127 14.62 -21.92 -54.54
CA PRO A 127 14.01 -22.44 -55.78
C PRO A 127 14.41 -21.61 -57.01
N ASN A 128 14.33 -22.22 -58.18
CA ASN A 128 14.55 -21.51 -59.43
C ASN A 128 13.36 -20.59 -59.76
N ILE A 129 13.49 -19.31 -59.45
CA ILE A 129 12.45 -18.28 -59.62
C ILE A 129 12.16 -17.91 -61.08
N ASN A 130 12.98 -18.36 -61.99
CA ASN A 130 12.79 -18.08 -63.46
C ASN A 130 11.65 -18.90 -64.07
N THR A 131 11.19 -19.95 -63.38
CA THR A 131 10.08 -20.78 -63.86
C THR A 131 8.77 -20.40 -63.07
N SER A 132 7.62 -20.67 -63.74
CA SER A 132 6.31 -20.45 -63.12
C SER A 132 6.11 -21.32 -61.83
N ALA A 133 6.56 -22.58 -61.93
CA ALA A 133 6.54 -23.50 -60.80
C ALA A 133 7.41 -23.04 -59.64
N GLY A 134 8.63 -22.58 -59.93
CA GLY A 134 9.53 -22.03 -58.91
C GLY A 134 8.97 -20.78 -58.21
N ARG A 135 8.32 -19.88 -58.94
CA ARG A 135 7.64 -18.71 -58.36
C ARG A 135 6.44 -19.11 -57.47
N ALA A 136 5.67 -20.14 -57.90
CA ALA A 136 4.57 -20.66 -57.09
C ALA A 136 5.08 -21.28 -55.77
N PHE A 137 6.14 -22.09 -55.85
CA PHE A 137 6.79 -22.70 -54.67
C PHE A 137 7.36 -21.63 -53.73
N THR A 138 8.03 -20.61 -54.24
CA THR A 138 8.53 -19.50 -53.40
C THR A 138 7.41 -18.83 -52.65
N ARG A 139 6.29 -18.48 -53.31
CA ARG A 139 5.13 -17.88 -52.61
C ARG A 139 4.51 -18.80 -51.58
N GLN A 140 4.46 -20.10 -51.83
CA GLN A 140 3.98 -21.06 -50.83
C GLN A 140 4.89 -21.09 -49.62
N ARG A 141 6.19 -21.19 -49.81
CA ARG A 141 7.20 -21.18 -48.77
C ARG A 141 7.16 -19.89 -47.91
N GLU A 142 7.07 -18.72 -48.55
CA GLU A 142 6.94 -17.44 -47.85
C GLU A 142 5.68 -17.38 -47.00
N ARG A 143 4.55 -17.93 -47.48
CA ARG A 143 3.33 -18.03 -46.68
C ARG A 143 3.50 -18.93 -45.45
N MET A 144 4.22 -20.05 -45.62
CA MET A 144 4.49 -20.96 -44.51
C MET A 144 5.41 -20.33 -43.47
N PHE A 145 6.48 -19.63 -43.87
CA PHE A 145 7.34 -18.89 -42.96
C PHE A 145 6.58 -17.75 -42.27
N ALA A 146 5.78 -16.99 -42.95
CA ALA A 146 4.94 -15.96 -42.35
C ALA A 146 3.89 -16.54 -41.41
N ALA A 147 3.40 -17.76 -41.62
CA ALA A 147 2.54 -18.47 -40.69
C ALA A 147 3.33 -18.92 -39.43
N PHE A 148 4.52 -19.45 -39.63
CA PHE A 148 5.42 -19.88 -38.57
C PHE A 148 5.77 -18.71 -37.64
N ASP A 149 6.12 -17.57 -38.21
CA ASP A 149 6.39 -16.34 -37.42
C ASP A 149 5.17 -15.90 -36.58
N ARG A 150 3.98 -15.96 -37.21
CA ARG A 150 2.72 -15.69 -36.50
C ARG A 150 2.47 -16.69 -35.35
N GLY A 151 2.97 -17.93 -35.48
CA GLY A 151 2.92 -18.93 -34.41
C GLY A 151 3.61 -18.44 -33.13
N PHE A 152 4.77 -17.80 -33.26
CA PHE A 152 5.46 -17.22 -32.07
C PHE A 152 4.64 -16.10 -31.40
N GLU A 153 3.92 -15.29 -32.20
CA GLU A 153 3.05 -14.27 -31.62
C GLU A 153 1.85 -14.88 -30.86
N GLU A 154 1.33 -16.01 -31.33
CA GLU A 154 0.29 -16.76 -30.60
C GLU A 154 0.86 -17.37 -29.28
N PHE A 155 2.09 -17.89 -29.27
CA PHE A 155 2.73 -18.35 -28.03
C PHE A 155 2.97 -17.22 -27.03
N LYS A 156 3.40 -16.03 -27.46
CA LYS A 156 3.49 -14.85 -26.59
C LYS A 156 2.13 -14.48 -25.97
N LYS A 157 1.05 -14.60 -26.76
CA LYS A 157 -0.32 -14.37 -26.23
C LYS A 157 -0.71 -15.45 -25.23
N SER A 158 -0.35 -16.72 -25.49
CA SER A 158 -0.59 -17.82 -24.55
C SER A 158 0.10 -17.55 -23.22
N GLU A 159 1.37 -17.20 -23.23
CA GLU A 159 2.13 -16.86 -22.03
C GLU A 159 1.50 -15.67 -21.28
N TYR A 160 1.14 -14.61 -21.99
CA TYR A 160 0.44 -13.46 -21.38
C TYR A 160 -0.86 -13.88 -20.69
N TYR A 161 -1.69 -14.73 -21.33
CA TYR A 161 -2.93 -15.20 -20.73
C TYR A 161 -2.67 -16.13 -19.54
N ALA A 162 -1.66 -16.98 -19.59
CA ALA A 162 -1.26 -17.83 -18.47
C ALA A 162 -0.86 -16.99 -17.23
N GLN A 163 -0.04 -15.96 -17.42
CA GLN A 163 0.33 -15.04 -16.34
C GLN A 163 -0.89 -14.32 -15.74
N ARG A 164 -1.84 -13.90 -16.60
CA ARG A 164 -3.09 -13.26 -16.14
C ARG A 164 -4.00 -14.23 -15.40
N ALA A 165 -4.02 -15.51 -15.80
CA ALA A 165 -4.75 -16.56 -15.09
C ALA A 165 -4.15 -16.80 -13.71
N GLU A 166 -2.83 -16.87 -13.58
CA GLU A 166 -2.15 -17.05 -12.28
C GLU A 166 -2.47 -15.90 -11.32
N ILE A 167 -2.38 -14.64 -11.79
CA ILE A 167 -2.74 -13.47 -10.95
C ILE A 167 -4.21 -13.56 -10.49
N ALA A 168 -5.12 -13.98 -11.38
CA ALA A 168 -6.53 -14.15 -11.03
C ALA A 168 -6.74 -15.30 -10.02
N ARG A 169 -6.01 -16.41 -10.14
CA ARG A 169 -6.04 -17.51 -9.17
C ARG A 169 -5.53 -17.11 -7.79
N ARG A 170 -4.46 -16.35 -7.69
CA ARG A 170 -3.99 -15.81 -6.41
C ARG A 170 -5.08 -14.97 -5.73
N THR A 171 -5.83 -14.18 -6.50
CA THR A 171 -6.97 -13.42 -5.97
C THR A 171 -8.12 -14.33 -5.57
N ALA A 172 -8.44 -15.35 -6.35
CA ALA A 172 -9.47 -16.34 -6.05
C ALA A 172 -9.17 -17.14 -4.77
N ASN A 173 -7.91 -17.45 -4.53
CA ASN A 173 -7.45 -18.18 -3.35
C ASN A 173 -7.31 -17.29 -2.10
N LEU A 174 -7.64 -16.01 -2.19
CA LEU A 174 -7.48 -15.03 -1.11
C LEU A 174 -6.08 -15.03 -0.50
N GLU A 175 -5.03 -15.21 -1.31
CA GLU A 175 -3.65 -15.35 -0.83
C GLU A 175 -3.20 -14.21 0.07
N ASN A 176 -3.67 -12.99 -0.21
CA ASN A 176 -3.35 -11.84 0.63
C ASN A 176 -3.93 -11.96 2.05
N SER A 177 -5.08 -12.62 2.21
CA SER A 177 -5.70 -12.83 3.54
C SER A 177 -4.95 -13.91 4.35
N LYS A 178 -4.09 -14.69 3.71
CA LYS A 178 -3.18 -15.66 4.34
C LYS A 178 -1.83 -15.04 4.75
N ASP A 179 -1.62 -13.76 4.47
CA ASP A 179 -0.44 -13.02 4.89
C ASP A 179 -0.77 -12.18 6.14
N LYS A 180 -0.26 -12.62 7.29
CA LYS A 180 -0.45 -11.96 8.59
C LYS A 180 -0.07 -10.48 8.58
N ALA A 181 1.06 -10.14 7.95
CA ALA A 181 1.52 -8.76 7.87
C ALA A 181 0.62 -7.89 6.96
N PHE A 182 0.08 -8.47 5.90
CA PHE A 182 -0.92 -7.80 5.07
C PHE A 182 -2.19 -7.52 5.87
N CYS A 183 -2.72 -8.52 6.58
CA CYS A 183 -3.91 -8.38 7.41
C CYS A 183 -3.71 -7.35 8.53
N ASP A 184 -2.57 -7.35 9.23
CA ASP A 184 -2.24 -6.35 10.27
C ASP A 184 -2.22 -4.92 9.71
N ARG A 185 -1.65 -4.70 8.52
CA ARG A 185 -1.72 -3.39 7.86
C ARG A 185 -3.17 -2.98 7.58
N ARG A 186 -4.02 -3.91 7.11
CA ARG A 186 -5.44 -3.65 6.82
C ARG A 186 -6.26 -3.36 8.07
N VAL A 187 -5.97 -4.05 9.17
CA VAL A 187 -6.56 -3.74 10.49
C VAL A 187 -6.21 -2.31 10.92
N LYS A 188 -4.93 -1.91 10.82
CA LYS A 188 -4.49 -0.55 11.15
C LYS A 188 -5.12 0.52 10.24
N ASP A 189 -5.25 0.24 8.94
CA ASP A 189 -5.92 1.12 7.99
C ASP A 189 -7.41 1.29 8.34
N ALA A 190 -8.12 0.18 8.63
CA ALA A 190 -9.52 0.21 9.04
C ALA A 190 -9.72 0.99 10.34
N GLN A 191 -8.88 0.76 11.36
CA GLN A 191 -8.90 1.51 12.62
C GLN A 191 -8.69 3.03 12.42
N LYS A 192 -7.78 3.41 11.50
CA LYS A 192 -7.57 4.81 11.15
C LYS A 192 -8.81 5.42 10.50
N ASN A 193 -9.42 4.69 9.57
CA ASN A 193 -10.63 5.14 8.88
C ASN A 193 -11.82 5.26 9.85
N ILE A 194 -12.02 4.29 10.74
CA ILE A 194 -13.05 4.32 11.79
C ILE A 194 -12.91 5.60 12.63
N LYS A 195 -11.70 5.90 13.12
CA LYS A 195 -11.45 7.12 13.90
C LYS A 195 -11.74 8.40 13.12
N ALA A 196 -11.42 8.42 11.81
CA ALA A 196 -11.71 9.57 10.96
C ALA A 196 -13.21 9.75 10.74
N ILE A 197 -13.96 8.66 10.54
CA ILE A 197 -15.41 8.69 10.36
C ILE A 197 -16.09 9.10 11.66
N GLN A 198 -15.68 8.56 12.81
CA GLN A 198 -16.20 8.97 14.13
C GLN A 198 -16.05 10.46 14.36
N LYS A 199 -14.85 11.02 14.08
CA LYS A 199 -14.61 12.47 14.17
C LYS A 199 -15.54 13.29 13.26
N ASN A 200 -15.85 12.77 12.06
CA ASN A 200 -16.79 13.45 11.17
C ASN A 200 -18.23 13.37 11.71
N LEU A 201 -18.63 12.21 12.27
CA LEU A 201 -19.94 12.05 12.91
C LEU A 201 -20.09 13.02 14.08
N ASP A 202 -19.09 13.12 14.97
CA ASP A 202 -19.10 14.08 16.08
C ASP A 202 -19.28 15.52 15.56
N HIS A 203 -18.62 15.86 14.45
CA HIS A 203 -18.76 17.16 13.81
C HIS A 203 -20.16 17.39 13.25
N TYR A 204 -20.74 16.40 12.55
CA TYR A 204 -22.09 16.51 11.97
C TYR A 204 -23.17 16.59 13.05
N HIS A 205 -23.05 15.84 14.15
CA HIS A 205 -23.95 15.96 15.29
C HIS A 205 -23.87 17.35 15.94
N ALA A 206 -22.65 17.89 16.11
CA ALA A 206 -22.50 19.26 16.61
C ALA A 206 -23.12 20.31 15.67
N MET A 207 -23.08 20.09 14.35
CA MET A 207 -23.77 20.94 13.38
C MET A 207 -25.28 20.89 13.54
N LEU A 208 -25.87 19.69 13.76
CA LEU A 208 -27.30 19.51 14.02
C LEU A 208 -27.73 20.20 15.32
N GLU A 209 -26.93 20.11 16.37
CA GLU A 209 -27.19 20.81 17.64
C GLU A 209 -27.16 22.32 17.44
N CYS A 210 -26.21 22.86 16.70
CA CYS A 210 -26.13 24.29 16.38
C CYS A 210 -27.35 24.75 15.56
N ASP A 211 -27.81 23.97 14.59
CA ASP A 211 -29.01 24.26 13.79
C ASP A 211 -30.26 24.27 14.68
N GLY A 212 -30.38 23.29 15.59
CA GLY A 212 -31.45 23.23 16.60
C GLY A 212 -31.49 24.46 17.55
N MET A 213 -30.34 25.11 17.74
CA MET A 213 -30.23 26.38 18.49
C MET A 213 -30.46 27.62 17.65
N GLY A 214 -30.87 27.48 16.38
CA GLY A 214 -31.08 28.58 15.44
C GLY A 214 -29.78 29.19 14.86
N LYS A 215 -28.65 28.48 15.01
CA LYS A 215 -27.34 28.88 14.46
C LYS A 215 -27.03 28.04 13.22
N GLN A 216 -27.75 28.30 12.13
CA GLN A 216 -27.56 27.58 10.88
C GLN A 216 -26.13 27.74 10.33
N GLN A 217 -25.51 26.61 10.01
CA GLN A 217 -24.18 26.57 9.41
C GLN A 217 -24.25 26.98 7.94
N LYS A 218 -23.17 27.62 7.45
CA LYS A 218 -23.08 28.09 6.07
C LYS A 218 -21.87 27.45 5.39
N ARG A 219 -22.00 27.19 4.09
CA ARG A 219 -20.89 26.80 3.23
C ARG A 219 -19.92 27.98 3.00
N PHE A 220 -18.78 27.69 2.42
CA PHE A 220 -17.78 28.70 2.08
C PHE A 220 -18.32 29.80 1.14
N ASP A 221 -19.27 29.46 0.28
CA ASP A 221 -19.97 30.38 -0.63
C ASP A 221 -21.09 31.18 0.05
N GLY A 222 -21.29 31.01 1.36
CA GLY A 222 -22.31 31.69 2.16
C GLY A 222 -23.71 31.04 2.10
N THR A 223 -23.90 29.97 1.30
CA THR A 223 -25.18 29.27 1.24
C THR A 223 -25.45 28.50 2.54
N PRO A 224 -26.67 28.53 3.09
CA PRO A 224 -27.00 27.78 4.28
C PRO A 224 -26.97 26.28 3.99
N ILE A 225 -26.59 25.48 4.99
CA ILE A 225 -26.65 24.03 4.94
C ILE A 225 -27.99 23.62 5.57
N GLU A 226 -28.79 22.87 4.83
CA GLU A 226 -30.09 22.43 5.30
C GLU A 226 -29.96 21.24 6.27
N ARG A 227 -30.83 21.18 7.26
CA ARG A 227 -30.87 20.10 8.26
C ARG A 227 -30.95 18.71 7.61
N ALA A 228 -31.80 18.54 6.61
CA ALA A 228 -31.94 17.28 5.87
C ALA A 228 -30.64 16.85 5.16
N GLU A 229 -29.80 17.80 4.81
CA GLU A 229 -28.49 17.51 4.22
C GLU A 229 -27.50 16.98 5.27
N ILE A 230 -27.51 17.57 6.48
CA ILE A 230 -26.68 17.10 7.60
C ILE A 230 -27.11 15.69 8.03
N GLU A 231 -28.42 15.46 8.16
CA GLU A 231 -28.97 14.13 8.49
C GLU A 231 -28.55 13.08 7.48
N ARG A 232 -28.57 13.41 6.20
CA ARG A 232 -28.07 12.53 5.14
C ARG A 232 -26.55 12.26 5.24
N TRP A 233 -25.75 13.26 5.62
CA TRP A 233 -24.29 13.06 5.84
C TRP A 233 -24.03 12.14 7.03
N ILE A 234 -24.86 12.21 8.08
CA ILE A 234 -24.79 11.30 9.23
C ILE A 234 -25.11 9.88 8.78
N GLU A 235 -26.25 9.67 8.09
CA GLU A 235 -26.62 8.35 7.56
C GLU A 235 -25.51 7.74 6.69
N ASP A 236 -24.97 8.51 5.75
CA ASP A 236 -23.87 8.05 4.89
C ASP A 236 -22.58 7.75 5.68
N ALA A 237 -22.30 8.49 6.75
CA ALA A 237 -21.14 8.25 7.60
C ALA A 237 -21.32 7.02 8.49
N GLU A 238 -22.52 6.78 9.02
CA GLU A 238 -22.87 5.59 9.80
C GLU A 238 -22.76 4.32 8.95
N GLU A 239 -23.32 4.31 7.73
CA GLU A 239 -23.16 3.18 6.82
C GLU A 239 -21.69 2.91 6.47
N ARG A 240 -20.89 3.96 6.31
CA ARG A 240 -19.43 3.81 6.10
C ARG A 240 -18.71 3.27 7.32
N LEU A 241 -19.14 3.66 8.52
CA LEU A 241 -18.60 3.17 9.77
C LEU A 241 -18.84 1.66 9.92
N GLU A 242 -20.05 1.20 9.66
CA GLU A 242 -20.41 -0.21 9.67
C GLU A 242 -19.58 -1.03 8.67
N SER A 243 -19.41 -0.52 7.46
CA SER A 243 -18.58 -1.17 6.44
C SER A 243 -17.12 -1.28 6.85
N GLU A 244 -16.53 -0.25 7.49
CA GLU A 244 -15.14 -0.30 7.98
C GLU A 244 -15.00 -1.19 9.23
N ILE A 245 -16.01 -1.28 10.09
CA ILE A 245 -16.07 -2.22 11.22
C ILE A 245 -16.11 -3.67 10.68
N SER A 246 -16.98 -3.97 9.72
CA SER A 246 -17.06 -5.29 9.08
C SER A 246 -15.70 -5.68 8.47
N ARG A 247 -15.03 -4.74 7.81
CA ARG A 247 -13.69 -4.93 7.27
C ARG A 247 -12.64 -5.18 8.35
N LEU A 248 -12.70 -4.46 9.46
CA LEU A 248 -11.82 -4.66 10.62
C LEU A 248 -11.98 -6.07 11.18
N CYS A 249 -13.24 -6.51 11.43
CA CYS A 249 -13.55 -7.82 11.95
C CYS A 249 -13.03 -8.94 11.04
N TYR A 250 -13.25 -8.82 9.72
CA TYR A 250 -12.75 -9.80 8.75
C TYR A 250 -11.22 -9.99 8.82
N TYR A 251 -10.45 -8.90 8.76
CA TYR A 251 -8.99 -9.03 8.81
C TYR A 251 -8.47 -9.43 10.20
N GLN A 252 -9.19 -9.06 11.27
CA GLN A 252 -8.87 -9.54 12.60
C GLN A 252 -9.07 -11.06 12.71
N SER A 253 -10.19 -11.58 12.22
CA SER A 253 -10.43 -13.04 12.14
C SER A 253 -9.35 -13.75 11.32
N CYS A 254 -8.95 -13.21 10.16
CA CYS A 254 -7.85 -13.76 9.38
C CYS A 254 -6.52 -13.81 10.18
N ILE A 255 -6.23 -12.80 11.00
CA ILE A 255 -5.04 -12.79 11.87
C ILE A 255 -5.16 -13.86 12.94
N ASP A 256 -6.32 -14.00 13.56
CA ASP A 256 -6.57 -14.96 14.64
C ASP A 256 -6.46 -16.40 14.10
N ASP A 257 -7.00 -16.69 12.92
CA ASP A 257 -6.86 -17.98 12.20
C ASP A 257 -5.39 -18.30 11.87
N LEU A 258 -4.55 -17.29 11.64
CA LEU A 258 -3.12 -17.43 11.41
C LEU A 258 -2.30 -17.48 12.72
N GLY A 259 -2.95 -17.63 13.88
CA GLY A 259 -2.30 -17.73 15.20
C GLY A 259 -2.00 -16.40 15.88
N GLY A 260 -2.68 -15.31 15.50
CA GLY A 260 -2.58 -13.99 16.12
C GLY A 260 -1.25 -13.27 15.89
N VAL A 261 -1.11 -12.04 16.36
CA VAL A 261 0.16 -11.31 16.43
C VAL A 261 0.84 -11.63 17.75
N GLN A 262 1.85 -12.51 17.72
CA GLN A 262 2.53 -13.01 18.92
C GLN A 262 3.53 -12.01 19.51
N PHE A 263 4.02 -11.07 18.71
CA PHE A 263 5.09 -10.16 19.07
C PHE A 263 4.63 -8.71 19.15
N SER A 264 5.10 -7.99 20.17
CA SER A 264 4.80 -6.59 20.43
C SER A 264 6.06 -5.85 20.90
N LYS A 265 5.95 -4.54 21.14
CA LYS A 265 7.02 -3.75 21.75
C LYS A 265 7.41 -4.25 23.15
N GLU A 266 6.51 -4.93 23.83
CA GLU A 266 6.72 -5.39 25.23
C GLU A 266 7.60 -6.64 25.28
N ASN A 267 7.48 -7.52 24.28
CA ASN A 267 8.20 -8.79 24.25
C ASN A 267 9.38 -8.84 23.27
N ILE A 268 9.61 -7.78 22.50
CA ILE A 268 10.80 -7.64 21.64
C ILE A 268 11.65 -6.47 22.13
N LYS A 269 12.94 -6.72 22.38
CA LYS A 269 13.90 -5.71 22.85
C LYS A 269 15.08 -5.56 21.87
N PRO A 270 15.76 -4.40 21.89
CA PRO A 270 17.02 -4.25 21.16
C PRO A 270 18.04 -5.30 21.60
N GLY A 271 18.81 -5.85 20.65
CA GLY A 271 19.75 -6.93 20.86
C GLY A 271 19.19 -8.32 20.57
N TYR A 272 17.88 -8.51 20.60
CA TYR A 272 17.27 -9.79 20.25
C TYR A 272 17.58 -10.17 18.80
N VAL A 273 17.85 -11.47 18.57
CA VAL A 273 17.96 -12.04 17.24
C VAL A 273 16.64 -12.68 16.89
N VAL A 274 16.06 -12.23 15.80
CA VAL A 274 14.71 -12.64 15.36
C VAL A 274 14.75 -13.15 13.92
N LYS A 275 13.86 -14.10 13.62
CA LYS A 275 13.57 -14.55 12.26
C LYS A 275 12.42 -13.73 11.70
N ILE A 276 12.61 -13.14 10.53
CA ILE A 276 11.62 -12.34 9.82
C ILE A 276 11.27 -13.04 8.51
N LYS A 277 10.10 -12.81 7.95
CA LYS A 277 9.54 -13.49 6.78
C LYS A 277 10.54 -13.79 5.64
N HIS A 278 11.52 -12.91 5.40
CA HIS A 278 12.48 -13.03 4.30
C HIS A 278 13.94 -13.13 4.75
N TYR A 279 14.19 -13.05 6.07
CA TYR A 279 15.54 -13.01 6.61
C TYR A 279 15.62 -13.80 7.92
N ASN A 280 16.62 -14.66 8.03
CA ASN A 280 16.97 -15.34 9.27
C ASN A 280 17.99 -14.51 10.06
N ASP A 281 18.08 -14.74 11.36
CA ASP A 281 19.13 -14.20 12.26
C ASP A 281 19.31 -12.67 12.17
N CYS A 282 18.19 -11.95 12.19
CA CYS A 282 18.17 -10.49 12.16
C CYS A 282 18.31 -9.92 13.57
N THR A 283 19.28 -9.05 13.80
CA THR A 283 19.47 -8.39 15.11
C THR A 283 18.57 -7.15 15.22
N VAL A 284 17.73 -7.09 16.24
CA VAL A 284 16.88 -5.95 16.53
C VAL A 284 17.73 -4.80 17.06
N LEU A 285 17.74 -3.67 16.35
CA LEU A 285 18.47 -2.46 16.75
C LEU A 285 17.62 -1.51 17.58
N ARG A 286 16.33 -1.40 17.24
CA ARG A 286 15.40 -0.48 17.88
C ARG A 286 13.97 -1.00 17.78
N THR A 287 13.20 -0.80 18.83
CA THR A 287 11.77 -1.10 18.89
C THR A 287 10.96 0.21 18.90
N GLY A 288 10.04 0.34 17.98
CA GLY A 288 9.07 1.44 17.90
C GLY A 288 7.67 0.98 18.34
N PRO A 289 6.67 1.87 18.36
CA PRO A 289 5.30 1.50 18.73
C PRO A 289 4.62 0.57 17.73
N LYS A 290 5.02 0.58 16.46
CA LYS A 290 4.40 -0.22 15.38
C LYS A 290 5.37 -1.16 14.68
N ASN A 291 6.66 -0.82 14.64
CA ASN A 291 7.68 -1.51 13.85
C ASN A 291 8.96 -1.64 14.66
N ILE A 292 9.82 -2.58 14.24
CA ILE A 292 11.19 -2.70 14.68
C ILE A 292 12.14 -2.22 13.57
N ILE A 293 13.32 -1.74 13.96
CA ILE A 293 14.47 -1.55 13.06
C ILE A 293 15.44 -2.69 13.39
N TYR A 294 15.82 -3.43 12.37
CA TYR A 294 16.70 -4.58 12.51
C TYR A 294 17.86 -4.55 11.51
N ARG A 295 18.93 -5.24 11.83
CA ARG A 295 20.07 -5.46 10.96
C ARG A 295 20.02 -6.87 10.40
N THR A 296 20.07 -6.98 9.08
CA THR A 296 20.21 -8.28 8.40
C THR A 296 21.60 -8.87 8.62
N PRO A 297 21.79 -10.20 8.42
CA PRO A 297 23.12 -10.81 8.46
C PRO A 297 24.13 -10.17 7.49
N ASN A 298 23.64 -9.60 6.40
CA ASN A 298 24.45 -8.89 5.40
C ASN A 298 24.76 -7.43 5.78
N GLY A 299 24.40 -6.98 7.00
CA GLY A 299 24.73 -5.65 7.52
C GLY A 299 23.75 -4.52 7.15
N PHE A 300 22.68 -4.79 6.40
CA PHE A 300 21.67 -3.77 6.04
C PHE A 300 20.70 -3.51 7.19
N ASN A 301 20.39 -2.25 7.43
CA ASN A 301 19.36 -1.85 8.40
C ASN A 301 18.00 -1.71 7.69
N LEU A 302 17.03 -2.49 8.10
CA LEU A 302 15.68 -2.52 7.53
C LEU A 302 14.62 -2.33 8.63
N THR A 303 13.38 -2.13 8.21
CA THR A 303 12.24 -1.97 9.13
C THR A 303 11.21 -3.07 8.85
N ALA A 304 10.69 -3.71 9.90
CA ALA A 304 9.61 -4.68 9.83
C ALA A 304 8.49 -4.38 10.83
N ALA A 305 7.27 -4.76 10.51
CA ALA A 305 6.17 -4.79 11.46
C ALA A 305 6.33 -5.99 12.42
N TYR A 306 5.76 -5.89 13.63
CA TYR A 306 5.79 -7.02 14.57
C TYR A 306 5.12 -8.29 14.01
N ALA A 307 4.11 -8.15 13.17
CA ALA A 307 3.44 -9.26 12.49
C ALA A 307 4.32 -10.01 11.46
N GLU A 308 5.46 -9.44 11.04
CA GLU A 308 6.43 -10.07 10.14
C GLU A 308 7.46 -10.93 10.89
N ILE A 309 7.52 -10.83 12.21
CA ILE A 309 8.42 -11.63 13.05
C ILE A 309 7.81 -13.02 13.20
N LEU A 310 8.58 -14.03 12.84
CA LEU A 310 8.16 -15.43 12.91
C LEU A 310 8.58 -16.08 14.22
N GLU A 311 9.78 -15.74 14.73
CA GLU A 311 10.38 -16.40 15.87
C GLU A 311 11.46 -15.51 16.52
N ILE A 312 11.63 -15.64 17.84
CA ILE A 312 12.80 -15.11 18.56
C ILE A 312 13.84 -16.22 18.60
N VAL A 313 14.92 -16.07 17.85
CA VAL A 313 16.02 -17.06 17.79
C VAL A 313 16.89 -16.94 19.04
N LYS A 314 17.17 -15.71 19.50
CA LYS A 314 17.97 -15.43 20.67
C LYS A 314 17.45 -14.20 21.40
N ALA A 315 17.17 -14.35 22.69
CA ALA A 315 16.63 -13.28 23.54
C ALA A 315 17.74 -12.69 24.43
N GLU A 316 18.78 -12.13 23.81
CA GLU A 316 19.81 -11.41 24.55
C GLU A 316 19.58 -9.91 24.41
N GLU A 317 19.40 -9.20 25.53
CA GLU A 317 19.33 -7.75 25.52
C GLU A 317 20.72 -7.18 25.18
N GLU A 318 20.78 -6.22 24.27
CA GLU A 318 21.99 -5.45 24.05
C GLU A 318 22.26 -4.59 25.29
N VAL A 319 23.18 -5.04 26.12
CA VAL A 319 23.68 -4.22 27.22
C VAL A 319 24.50 -3.08 26.61
N LYS A 320 23.88 -1.92 26.46
CA LYS A 320 24.61 -0.73 26.02
C LYS A 320 25.64 -0.40 27.08
N PRO A 321 26.92 -0.38 26.73
CA PRO A 321 27.95 -0.02 27.70
C PRO A 321 27.65 1.39 28.22
N THR A 322 27.63 1.53 29.53
CA THR A 322 27.45 2.83 30.19
C THR A 322 28.78 3.59 30.12
N HIS A 323 28.69 4.87 29.79
CA HIS A 323 29.90 5.69 29.75
C HIS A 323 30.51 5.90 31.13
N PRO A 324 31.84 6.03 31.24
CA PRO A 324 32.55 6.12 32.54
C PRO A 324 32.54 7.50 33.20
N PHE A 325 31.97 8.52 32.53
CA PHE A 325 31.95 9.90 33.07
C PHE A 325 31.04 10.05 34.30
N LYS A 326 31.60 10.53 35.41
CA LYS A 326 30.91 10.59 36.70
C LYS A 326 30.63 12.04 37.15
N VAL A 327 29.63 12.22 38.00
CA VAL A 327 29.32 13.51 38.62
C VAL A 327 30.50 13.98 39.45
N GLY A 328 30.83 15.27 39.37
CA GLY A 328 31.96 15.90 40.04
C GLY A 328 33.27 15.90 39.21
N GLU A 329 33.31 15.23 38.04
CA GLU A 329 34.48 15.36 37.15
C GLU A 329 34.51 16.74 36.51
N THR A 330 35.70 17.35 36.45
CA THR A 330 35.95 18.65 35.84
C THR A 330 36.79 18.55 34.57
N PHE A 331 36.49 19.40 33.60
CA PHE A 331 37.20 19.46 32.33
C PHE A 331 37.56 20.90 32.01
N GLU A 332 38.82 21.13 31.64
CA GLU A 332 39.29 22.44 31.18
C GLU A 332 39.25 22.47 29.64
N ILE A 333 38.61 23.47 29.05
CA ILE A 333 38.64 23.71 27.60
C ILE A 333 39.12 25.13 27.30
N GLY A 334 39.81 25.29 26.17
CA GLY A 334 40.09 26.60 25.62
C GLY A 334 38.91 27.11 24.80
N ALA A 335 38.29 28.18 25.21
CA ALA A 335 37.22 28.84 24.45
C ALA A 335 37.70 30.22 23.98
N TYR A 336 37.19 30.69 22.84
CA TYR A 336 37.41 32.07 22.39
C TYR A 336 36.25 32.92 22.79
N VAL A 337 36.54 33.96 23.60
CA VAL A 337 35.57 34.99 24.00
C VAL A 337 36.15 36.33 23.57
N ASP A 338 35.42 37.08 22.78
CA ASP A 338 35.84 38.41 22.22
C ASP A 338 37.24 38.39 21.57
N GLY A 339 37.57 37.30 20.85
CA GLY A 339 38.83 37.13 20.15
C GLY A 339 40.02 36.68 21.03
N HIS A 340 39.84 36.52 22.33
CA HIS A 340 40.87 36.06 23.27
C HIS A 340 40.60 34.59 23.69
N ARG A 341 41.69 33.79 23.78
CA ARG A 341 41.62 32.43 24.27
C ARG A 341 41.51 32.43 25.79
N VAL A 342 40.35 32.01 26.32
CA VAL A 342 40.06 31.91 27.75
C VAL A 342 39.89 30.44 28.14
N LYS A 343 40.44 30.07 29.27
CA LYS A 343 40.19 28.75 29.86
C LYS A 343 38.84 28.74 30.53
N GLN A 344 38.00 27.78 30.16
CA GLN A 344 36.73 27.48 30.80
C GLN A 344 36.79 26.15 31.55
N VAL A 345 36.25 26.11 32.75
CA VAL A 345 36.16 24.88 33.56
C VAL A 345 34.71 24.43 33.56
N TRP A 346 34.47 23.19 33.16
CA TRP A 346 33.16 22.56 33.10
C TRP A 346 33.12 21.37 34.07
N GLU A 347 32.11 21.28 34.92
CA GLU A 347 31.88 20.22 35.88
C GLU A 347 30.66 19.38 35.50
N ILE A 348 30.74 18.06 35.62
CA ILE A 348 29.60 17.18 35.49
C ILE A 348 28.71 17.28 36.68
N VAL A 349 27.56 17.91 36.57
CA VAL A 349 26.55 18.07 37.64
C VAL A 349 25.50 16.96 37.65
N LYS A 350 25.30 16.27 36.50
CA LYS A 350 24.39 15.13 36.41
C LYS A 350 24.91 14.13 35.37
N SER A 351 24.92 12.86 35.75
CA SER A 351 25.26 11.75 34.86
C SER A 351 24.15 10.71 34.87
N THR A 352 23.78 10.22 33.64
CA THR A 352 22.82 9.14 33.42
C THR A 352 23.48 8.09 32.54
N ALA A 353 22.90 6.92 32.37
CA ALA A 353 23.48 5.87 31.52
C ALA A 353 23.86 6.33 30.08
N THR A 354 23.21 7.36 29.53
CA THR A 354 23.40 7.81 28.16
C THR A 354 23.82 9.25 28.00
N THR A 355 23.68 10.10 29.01
CA THR A 355 23.94 11.55 28.91
C THR A 355 24.59 12.10 30.15
N VAL A 356 25.39 13.14 29.96
CA VAL A 356 25.95 13.96 31.03
C VAL A 356 25.48 15.40 30.89
N THR A 357 25.22 16.07 32.03
CA THR A 357 24.95 17.50 32.06
C THR A 357 26.17 18.16 32.72
N LEU A 358 26.75 19.12 32.03
CA LEU A 358 27.91 19.87 32.53
C LEU A 358 27.47 21.29 32.82
N LYS A 359 28.07 21.87 33.86
CA LYS A 359 27.91 23.25 34.27
C LYS A 359 29.24 23.99 34.13
N ASN A 360 29.24 25.10 33.42
CA ASN A 360 30.38 26.00 33.34
C ASN A 360 30.54 26.70 34.67
N GLN A 361 31.69 26.53 35.32
CA GLN A 361 31.93 27.12 36.64
C GLN A 361 32.12 28.64 36.60
N THR A 362 32.46 29.21 35.43
CA THR A 362 32.67 30.66 35.28
C THR A 362 31.36 31.37 34.87
N THR A 363 30.61 30.84 33.90
CA THR A 363 29.40 31.47 33.37
C THR A 363 28.11 30.98 34.03
N GLY A 364 28.15 29.83 34.70
CA GLY A 364 26.97 29.17 35.27
C GLY A 364 26.11 28.44 34.22
N GLU A 365 26.47 28.45 32.94
CA GLU A 365 25.74 27.80 31.85
C GLU A 365 25.71 26.28 32.03
N ASN A 366 24.56 25.68 31.71
CA ASN A 366 24.39 24.22 31.70
C ASN A 366 24.27 23.72 30.28
N ILE A 367 25.05 22.70 29.93
CA ILE A 367 24.95 22.00 28.64
C ILE A 367 24.72 20.50 28.88
N ARG A 368 23.91 19.89 28.01
CA ARG A 368 23.71 18.44 28.02
C ARG A 368 24.44 17.82 26.83
N ARG A 369 25.21 16.77 27.08
CA ARG A 369 25.99 16.07 26.06
C ARG A 369 25.76 14.57 26.15
N THR A 370 25.88 13.87 25.02
CA THR A 370 25.81 12.41 24.93
C THR A 370 27.22 11.88 24.60
N PRO A 371 27.88 11.21 25.54
CA PRO A 371 29.15 10.56 25.26
C PRO A 371 28.99 9.51 24.15
N LYS A 372 29.99 9.39 23.27
CA LYS A 372 29.98 8.44 22.16
C LYS A 372 31.27 7.65 22.14
N ILE A 373 31.20 6.37 21.74
CA ILE A 373 32.41 5.60 21.46
C ILE A 373 32.99 6.09 20.13
N ARG A 374 34.26 6.43 20.14
CA ARG A 374 35.04 6.84 18.94
C ARG A 374 36.29 6.02 18.83
N TRP A 375 36.65 5.69 17.61
CA TRP A 375 37.93 5.08 17.29
C TRP A 375 39.05 6.09 17.49
N THR A 376 40.13 5.64 18.15
CA THR A 376 41.38 6.38 18.32
C THR A 376 42.56 5.48 17.89
N CYS A 377 43.74 6.03 17.74
CA CYS A 377 44.97 5.24 17.45
C CYS A 377 45.31 4.19 18.53
N GLU A 378 44.71 4.32 19.72
CA GLU A 378 44.88 3.38 20.85
C GLU A 378 43.63 2.47 21.04
N GLY A 379 42.73 2.41 20.05
CA GLY A 379 41.48 1.63 20.06
C GLY A 379 40.23 2.48 20.33
N ASP A 380 39.13 1.79 20.51
CA ASP A 380 37.86 2.44 20.80
C ASP A 380 37.82 3.03 22.20
N LYS A 381 37.43 4.30 22.32
CA LYS A 381 37.32 5.01 23.60
C LYS A 381 36.03 5.79 23.69
N TRP A 382 35.53 5.95 24.92
CA TRP A 382 34.45 6.89 25.18
C TRP A 382 34.94 8.33 24.98
N ALA A 383 34.23 9.10 24.16
CA ALA A 383 34.49 10.50 23.87
C ALA A 383 33.34 11.40 24.35
N LEU A 384 33.67 12.41 25.13
CA LEU A 384 32.77 13.49 25.55
C LEU A 384 33.22 14.78 24.89
N CYS A 385 32.35 15.36 24.03
CA CYS A 385 32.61 16.62 23.34
C CYS A 385 31.85 17.73 24.05
N ILE A 386 32.57 18.72 24.59
CA ILE A 386 31.98 19.84 25.33
C ILE A 386 31.81 21.06 24.43
N GLY A 387 32.73 21.35 23.54
CA GLY A 387 32.72 22.47 22.60
C GLY A 387 32.95 22.02 21.15
N ASP A 388 33.08 23.00 20.24
CA ASP A 388 33.19 22.73 18.80
C ASP A 388 34.63 22.47 18.30
N TYR A 389 35.62 22.55 19.19
CA TYR A 389 37.05 22.39 18.87
C TYR A 389 37.60 21.06 19.33
N ILE A 390 38.69 20.61 18.70
CA ILE A 390 39.41 19.33 19.01
C ILE A 390 39.85 19.29 20.47
N ASP A 391 40.28 20.41 21.03
CA ASP A 391 40.70 20.55 22.44
C ASP A 391 39.56 20.35 23.45
N SER A 392 38.34 20.27 22.99
CA SER A 392 37.13 20.09 23.83
C SER A 392 36.64 18.66 23.89
N MET A 393 37.39 17.71 23.33
CA MET A 393 37.07 16.28 23.34
C MET A 393 37.87 15.54 24.41
N PHE A 394 37.17 14.87 25.32
CA PHE A 394 37.77 14.11 26.42
C PHE A 394 37.47 12.64 26.24
N TYR A 395 38.53 11.82 26.37
CA TYR A 395 38.46 10.39 26.15
C TYR A 395 38.62 9.61 27.45
N ARG A 396 37.90 8.48 27.56
CA ARG A 396 38.01 7.51 28.63
C ARG A 396 38.05 6.10 28.03
N SER A 397 38.76 5.20 28.66
CA SER A 397 38.79 3.78 28.29
C SER A 397 37.37 3.18 28.41
N ILE A 398 37.07 2.19 27.56
CA ILE A 398 35.82 1.42 27.60
C ILE A 398 35.86 0.45 28.75
#